data_1abf3b2010affebbaefbea6c72468fcb
#
_entry.id   1abf3b2010affebbaefbea6c72468fcb
#
_cell.length_a   1.000
_cell.length_b   1.000
_cell.length_c   1.000
_cell.angle_alpha   90.00
_cell.angle_beta   90.00
_cell.angle_gamma   90.00
#
_symmetry.space_group_name_H-M   'P 1'
#
loop_
_entity.id
_entity.type
_entity.pdbx_description
1 polymer ?
#
loop_
_entity_poly.entity_id
_entity_poly.type
_entity_poly.pdbx_seq_one_letter_code
_entity_poly.pdbx_strand_id
1 'polypeptide(L)'
;MEGRLTFFTFSSPPRFYALTGQLIPWLWAVCLALSVAGLASDRLSLGFVVETERQVEAHLDGHLSKLPASDQRSRAIVVQMKQDEARHAEQAMAAGGADLPTPVKHLMRVAANLMRAVAYRI
;
A
#
# COMPACT_ATOMS: atom_id res chain seq x y z
N MET A 1 -33.30 33.83 -6.67
CA MET A 1 -31.90 33.42 -6.77
C MET A 1 -31.78 31.97 -6.37
N GLU A 2 -31.98 31.11 -7.30
CA GLU A 2 -31.89 29.68 -7.07
C GLU A 2 -30.43 29.29 -7.13
N GLY A 3 -29.82 29.15 -5.95
CA GLY A 3 -28.54 28.50 -5.83
C GLY A 3 -28.65 27.04 -6.24
N ARG A 4 -28.47 26.75 -7.51
CA ARG A 4 -28.16 25.39 -7.94
C ARG A 4 -26.86 24.99 -7.28
N LEU A 5 -26.98 24.32 -6.16
CA LEU A 5 -25.96 23.40 -5.74
C LEU A 5 -25.88 22.35 -6.85
N THR A 6 -25.09 22.63 -7.87
CA THR A 6 -24.63 21.58 -8.75
C THR A 6 -23.80 20.66 -7.87
N PHE A 7 -24.46 19.69 -7.28
CA PHE A 7 -23.77 18.50 -6.89
C PHE A 7 -23.03 18.04 -8.13
N PHE A 8 -21.72 18.21 -8.12
CA PHE A 8 -20.87 17.44 -8.99
C PHE A 8 -21.15 15.99 -8.68
N THR A 9 -22.16 15.43 -9.30
CA THR A 9 -22.27 14.00 -9.43
C THR A 9 -21.07 13.63 -10.27
N PHE A 10 -20.01 13.25 -9.61
CA PHE A 10 -18.92 12.57 -10.23
C PHE A 10 -19.54 11.31 -10.82
N SER A 11 -19.98 11.38 -12.06
CA SER A 11 -20.42 10.20 -12.79
C SER A 11 -19.17 9.40 -13.14
N SER A 12 -18.65 8.72 -12.11
CA SER A 12 -17.60 7.77 -12.31
C SER A 12 -18.05 6.75 -13.34
N PRO A 13 -17.22 6.42 -14.31
CA PRO A 13 -17.61 5.44 -15.31
C PRO A 13 -18.03 4.13 -14.64
N PRO A 14 -18.95 3.37 -15.23
CA PRO A 14 -19.46 2.12 -14.64
C PRO A 14 -18.36 1.16 -14.13
N ARG A 15 -17.21 1.21 -14.77
CA ARG A 15 -16.03 0.42 -14.36
C ARG A 15 -15.49 0.83 -12.99
N PHE A 16 -15.58 2.10 -12.63
CA PHE A 16 -15.14 2.58 -11.33
C PHE A 16 -16.00 2.01 -10.19
N TYR A 17 -17.30 1.96 -10.39
CA TYR A 17 -18.21 1.36 -9.40
C TYR A 17 -18.02 -0.15 -9.26
N ALA A 18 -17.77 -0.84 -10.35
CA ALA A 18 -17.48 -2.28 -10.30
C ALA A 18 -16.19 -2.55 -9.52
N LEU A 19 -15.17 -1.71 -9.68
CA LEU A 19 -13.89 -1.82 -9.00
C LEU A 19 -13.96 -1.44 -7.53
N THR A 20 -14.60 -0.32 -7.20
CA THR A 20 -14.82 0.08 -5.80
C THR A 20 -15.68 -0.95 -5.08
N GLY A 21 -16.68 -1.52 -5.75
CA GLY A 21 -17.50 -2.60 -5.21
C GLY A 21 -16.71 -3.88 -4.94
N GLN A 22 -15.65 -4.16 -5.72
CA GLN A 22 -14.76 -5.31 -5.51
C GLN A 22 -13.62 -5.00 -4.52
N LEU A 23 -13.11 -3.77 -4.50
CA LEU A 23 -12.04 -3.35 -3.61
C LEU A 23 -12.50 -3.08 -2.18
N ILE A 24 -13.74 -2.62 -1.99
CA ILE A 24 -14.28 -2.33 -0.65
C ILE A 24 -14.25 -3.56 0.27
N PRO A 25 -14.68 -4.78 -0.16
CA PRO A 25 -14.55 -5.96 0.68
C PRO A 25 -13.11 -6.29 1.06
N TRP A 26 -12.17 -6.07 0.14
CA TRP A 26 -10.74 -6.29 0.39
C TRP A 26 -10.18 -5.28 1.40
N LEU A 27 -10.54 -4.01 1.27
CA LEU A 27 -10.16 -2.96 2.22
C LEU A 27 -10.70 -3.28 3.61
N TRP A 28 -11.96 -3.71 3.72
CA TRP A 28 -12.54 -4.15 4.98
C TRP A 28 -11.81 -5.34 5.58
N ALA A 29 -11.45 -6.33 4.75
CA ALA A 29 -10.71 -7.49 5.19
C ALA A 29 -9.33 -7.13 5.74
N VAL A 30 -8.61 -6.23 5.05
CA VAL A 30 -7.30 -5.74 5.50
C VAL A 30 -7.44 -4.94 6.79
N CYS A 31 -8.40 -4.02 6.87
CA CYS A 31 -8.66 -3.24 8.08
C CYS A 31 -9.02 -4.14 9.27
N LEU A 32 -9.86 -5.15 9.05
CA LEU A 32 -10.23 -6.11 10.09
C LEU A 32 -9.02 -6.92 10.54
N ALA A 33 -8.21 -7.41 9.61
CA ALA A 33 -7.00 -8.16 9.93
C ALA A 33 -6.00 -7.32 10.75
N LEU A 34 -5.79 -6.06 10.37
CA LEU A 34 -4.94 -5.12 11.11
C LEU A 34 -5.51 -4.82 12.50
N SER A 35 -6.84 -4.66 12.61
CA SER A 35 -7.50 -4.41 13.89
C SER A 35 -7.37 -5.61 14.82
N VAL A 36 -7.59 -6.83 14.32
CA VAL A 36 -7.42 -8.06 15.09
C VAL A 36 -5.95 -8.22 15.52
N ALA A 37 -5.00 -7.98 14.61
CA ALA A 37 -3.59 -8.04 14.93
C ALA A 37 -3.21 -7.01 16.01
N GLY A 38 -3.73 -5.79 15.94
CA GLY A 38 -3.52 -4.74 16.93
C GLY A 38 -4.09 -5.09 18.30
N LEU A 39 -5.27 -5.72 18.33
CA LEU A 39 -5.89 -6.19 19.58
C LEU A 39 -5.16 -7.41 20.17
N ALA A 40 -4.59 -8.25 19.32
CA ALA A 40 -3.90 -9.46 19.75
C ALA A 40 -2.49 -9.17 20.28
N SER A 41 -1.76 -8.25 19.62
CA SER A 41 -0.38 -7.93 19.97
C SER A 41 0.15 -6.70 19.22
N ASP A 42 0.74 -5.76 19.97
CA ASP A 42 1.46 -4.63 19.37
C ASP A 42 2.64 -5.10 18.53
N ARG A 43 3.29 -6.18 18.93
CA ARG A 43 4.43 -6.75 18.19
C ARG A 43 4.01 -7.24 16.82
N LEU A 44 2.85 -7.91 16.70
CA LEU A 44 2.33 -8.36 15.42
C LEU A 44 1.92 -7.18 14.54
N SER A 45 1.27 -6.19 15.11
CA SER A 45 0.87 -4.97 14.38
C SER A 45 2.08 -4.25 13.81
N LEU A 46 3.12 -4.05 14.60
CA LEU A 46 4.38 -3.45 14.17
C LEU A 46 5.10 -4.33 13.14
N GLY A 47 5.02 -5.66 13.28
CA GLY A 47 5.57 -6.60 12.31
C GLY A 47 4.90 -6.47 10.94
N PHE A 48 3.59 -6.27 10.89
CA PHE A 48 2.87 -5.97 9.66
C PHE A 48 3.32 -4.66 9.03
N VAL A 49 3.54 -3.62 9.84
CA VAL A 49 4.06 -2.34 9.36
C VAL A 49 5.44 -2.53 8.74
N VAL A 50 6.34 -3.22 9.41
CA VAL A 50 7.70 -3.51 8.90
C VAL A 50 7.63 -4.21 7.55
N GLU A 51 6.83 -5.25 7.43
CA GLU A 51 6.73 -6.02 6.19
C GLU A 51 6.12 -5.19 5.06
N THR A 52 5.09 -4.39 5.36
CA THR A 52 4.49 -3.48 4.40
C THR A 52 5.52 -2.48 3.87
N GLU A 53 6.29 -1.85 4.77
CA GLU A 53 7.31 -0.87 4.38
C GLU A 53 8.42 -1.52 3.53
N ARG A 54 8.83 -2.73 3.87
CA ARG A 54 9.81 -3.49 3.07
C ARG A 54 9.29 -3.83 1.68
N GLN A 55 8.02 -4.19 1.55
CA GLN A 55 7.42 -4.48 0.25
C GLN A 55 7.30 -3.22 -0.60
N VAL A 56 6.96 -2.08 0.01
CA VAL A 56 6.93 -0.77 -0.68
C VAL A 56 8.34 -0.40 -1.12
N GLU A 57 9.34 -0.56 -0.27
CA GLU A 57 10.74 -0.31 -0.60
C GLU A 57 11.19 -1.13 -1.82
N ALA A 58 10.88 -2.42 -1.84
CA ALA A 58 11.19 -3.29 -2.97
C ALA A 58 10.46 -2.86 -4.25
N HIS A 59 9.21 -2.40 -4.12
CA HIS A 59 8.44 -1.88 -5.25
C HIS A 59 9.05 -0.61 -5.83
N LEU A 60 9.48 0.31 -4.97
CA LEU A 60 10.17 1.54 -5.39
C LEU A 60 11.52 1.23 -6.05
N ASP A 61 12.24 0.23 -5.57
CA ASP A 61 13.47 -0.24 -6.20
C ASP A 61 13.21 -0.76 -7.62
N GLY A 62 12.12 -1.49 -7.81
CA GLY A 62 11.66 -1.92 -9.12
C GLY A 62 11.35 -0.74 -10.05
N HIS A 63 10.78 0.33 -9.56
CA HIS A 63 10.55 1.56 -10.33
C HIS A 63 11.86 2.23 -10.73
N LEU A 64 12.84 2.28 -9.84
CA LEU A 64 14.17 2.84 -10.14
C LEU A 64 14.84 2.12 -11.30
N SER A 65 14.69 0.81 -11.41
CA SER A 65 15.26 0.03 -12.51
C SER A 65 14.60 0.31 -13.86
N LYS A 66 13.37 0.83 -13.86
CA LYS A 66 12.58 1.11 -15.07
C LYS A 66 12.64 2.57 -15.48
N LEU A 67 13.07 3.48 -14.61
CA LEU A 67 13.16 4.89 -14.95
C LEU A 67 14.30 5.15 -15.93
N PRO A 68 14.10 6.04 -16.95
CA PRO A 68 15.18 6.46 -17.82
C PRO A 68 16.32 7.11 -17.01
N ALA A 69 17.56 6.83 -17.39
CA ALA A 69 18.72 7.43 -16.74
C ALA A 69 18.76 8.96 -16.88
N SER A 70 18.11 9.50 -17.91
CA SER A 70 17.99 10.94 -18.16
C SER A 70 16.99 11.63 -17.23
N ASP A 71 16.05 10.89 -16.63
CA ASP A 71 15.03 11.44 -15.72
C ASP A 71 15.57 11.49 -14.29
N GLN A 72 16.50 12.40 -14.05
CA GLN A 72 17.15 12.53 -12.74
C GLN A 72 16.20 13.05 -11.65
N ARG A 73 15.22 13.88 -12.02
CA ARG A 73 14.26 14.44 -11.06
C ARG A 73 13.37 13.35 -10.48
N SER A 74 12.76 12.51 -11.31
CA SER A 74 11.93 11.39 -10.87
C SER A 74 12.75 10.39 -10.08
N ARG A 75 13.97 10.11 -10.53
CA ARG A 75 14.89 9.20 -9.84
C ARG A 75 15.22 9.69 -8.42
N ALA A 76 15.52 10.99 -8.26
CA ALA A 76 15.81 11.58 -6.96
C ALA A 76 14.63 11.47 -6.00
N ILE A 77 13.41 11.69 -6.49
CA ILE A 77 12.18 11.57 -5.69
C ILE A 77 11.98 10.12 -5.22
N VAL A 78 12.12 9.15 -6.13
CA VAL A 78 11.92 7.72 -5.80
C VAL A 78 13.02 7.23 -4.83
N VAL A 79 14.25 7.66 -4.99
CA VAL A 79 15.34 7.34 -4.05
C VAL A 79 15.03 7.87 -2.66
N GLN A 80 14.53 9.12 -2.56
CA GLN A 80 14.14 9.69 -1.27
C GLN A 80 12.99 8.92 -0.62
N MET A 81 11.97 8.57 -1.40
CA MET A 81 10.85 7.75 -0.92
C MET A 81 11.34 6.40 -0.41
N LYS A 82 12.23 5.75 -1.15
CA LYS A 82 12.81 4.45 -0.75
C LYS A 82 13.56 4.56 0.57
N GLN A 83 14.35 5.62 0.76
CA GLN A 83 15.07 5.85 2.03
C GLN A 83 14.11 6.10 3.18
N ASP A 84 13.03 6.84 2.96
CA ASP A 84 12.00 7.10 3.97
C ASP A 84 11.29 5.82 4.38
N GLU A 85 10.94 4.95 3.42
CA GLU A 85 10.32 3.65 3.70
C GLU A 85 11.26 2.73 4.50
N ALA A 86 12.54 2.68 4.15
CA ALA A 86 13.54 1.92 4.91
C ALA A 86 13.65 2.43 6.35
N ARG A 87 13.62 3.74 6.56
CA ARG A 87 13.65 4.35 7.88
C ARG A 87 12.39 4.01 8.69
N HIS A 88 11.22 4.04 8.07
CA HIS A 88 9.97 3.65 8.72
C HIS A 88 10.01 2.19 9.17
N ALA A 89 10.54 1.29 8.35
CA ALA A 89 10.70 -0.12 8.70
C ALA A 89 11.64 -0.28 9.91
N GLU A 90 12.77 0.42 9.92
CA GLU A 90 13.72 0.41 11.05
C GLU A 90 13.09 0.93 12.33
N GLN A 91 12.33 2.02 12.26
CA GLN A 91 11.63 2.59 13.41
C GLN A 91 10.59 1.63 13.97
N ALA A 92 9.83 0.95 13.11
CA ALA A 92 8.86 -0.05 13.54
C ALA A 92 9.52 -1.27 14.17
N MET A 93 10.67 -1.71 13.66
CA MET A 93 11.46 -2.77 14.28
C MET A 93 12.01 -2.35 15.65
N ALA A 94 12.54 -1.13 15.75
CA ALA A 94 13.05 -0.58 17.01
C ALA A 94 11.95 -0.42 18.06
N ALA A 95 10.71 -0.18 17.64
CA ALA A 95 9.54 -0.10 18.51
C ALA A 95 9.03 -1.49 18.98
N GLY A 96 9.65 -2.58 18.53
CA GLY A 96 9.35 -3.92 18.97
C GLY A 96 8.58 -4.79 17.97
N GLY A 97 8.63 -4.43 16.67
CA GLY A 97 8.02 -5.22 15.62
C GLY A 97 8.55 -6.66 15.58
N ALA A 98 7.66 -7.63 15.58
CA ALA A 98 8.03 -9.03 15.45
C ALA A 98 8.30 -9.36 13.97
N ASP A 99 9.25 -10.26 13.75
CA ASP A 99 9.45 -10.82 12.41
C ASP A 99 8.28 -11.77 12.11
N LEU A 100 7.58 -11.50 11.01
CA LEU A 100 6.43 -12.32 10.63
C LEU A 100 6.89 -13.67 10.05
N PRO A 101 6.11 -14.74 10.25
CA PRO A 101 6.39 -16.02 9.58
C PRO A 101 6.42 -15.87 8.07
N THR A 102 7.28 -16.63 7.42
CA THR A 102 7.42 -16.62 5.95
C THR A 102 6.10 -16.82 5.19
N PRO A 103 5.18 -17.72 5.61
CA PRO A 103 3.90 -17.85 4.94
C PRO A 103 3.06 -16.58 4.95
N VAL A 104 3.10 -15.81 6.05
CA VAL A 104 2.38 -14.53 6.17
C VAL A 104 2.97 -13.49 5.24
N LYS A 105 4.30 -13.37 5.19
CA LYS A 105 5.00 -12.48 4.26
C LYS A 105 4.67 -12.80 2.81
N HIS A 106 4.64 -14.09 2.48
CA HIS A 106 4.29 -14.55 1.15
C HIS A 106 2.86 -14.20 0.77
N LEU A 107 1.92 -14.42 1.68
CA LEU A 107 0.52 -14.05 1.50
C LEU A 107 0.35 -12.54 1.28
N MET A 108 1.04 -11.71 2.05
CA MET A 108 1.03 -10.26 1.88
C MET A 108 1.57 -9.85 0.51
N ARG A 109 2.63 -10.50 0.05
CA ARG A 109 3.22 -10.24 -1.28
C ARG A 109 2.26 -10.63 -2.41
N VAL A 110 1.62 -11.77 -2.30
CA VAL A 110 0.62 -12.23 -3.28
C VAL A 110 -0.56 -11.26 -3.33
N ALA A 111 -1.09 -10.86 -2.18
CA ALA A 111 -2.17 -9.88 -2.10
C ALA A 111 -1.78 -8.53 -2.72
N ALA A 112 -0.58 -8.03 -2.44
CA ALA A 112 -0.06 -6.79 -3.02
C ALA A 112 0.10 -6.91 -4.54
N ASN A 113 0.61 -8.02 -5.04
CA ASN A 113 0.75 -8.26 -6.48
C ASN A 113 -0.61 -8.31 -7.17
N LEU A 114 -1.59 -8.95 -6.55
CA LEU A 114 -2.95 -9.01 -7.08
C LEU A 114 -3.58 -7.62 -7.14
N MET A 115 -3.45 -6.82 -6.10
CA MET A 115 -3.96 -5.45 -6.08
C MET A 115 -3.32 -4.59 -7.17
N ARG A 116 -2.01 -4.72 -7.38
CA ARG A 116 -1.30 -4.01 -8.45
C ARG A 116 -1.76 -4.45 -9.83
N ALA A 117 -1.92 -5.74 -10.04
CA ALA A 117 -2.40 -6.28 -11.32
C ALA A 117 -3.81 -5.76 -11.65
N VAL A 118 -4.70 -5.69 -10.65
CA VAL A 118 -6.03 -5.11 -10.81
C VAL A 118 -5.94 -3.62 -11.11
N ALA A 119 -5.10 -2.88 -10.41
CA ALA A 119 -4.92 -1.44 -10.62
C ALA A 119 -4.40 -1.12 -12.03
N TYR A 120 -3.52 -1.94 -12.57
CA TYR A 120 -2.98 -1.73 -13.93
C TYR A 120 -4.01 -2.01 -15.04
N ARG A 121 -5.05 -2.75 -14.78
CA ARG A 121 -6.10 -3.08 -15.77
C ARG A 121 -7.27 -2.09 -15.79
N ILE A 122 -7.22 -1.11 -14.95
CA ILE A 122 -8.18 0.00 -14.90
C ILE A 122 -7.66 1.13 -15.81
#